data_70d69f5a06a9af459e7fc80429e2ae65
#
_entry.id   70d69f5a06a9af459e7fc80429e2ae65
#
_cell.length_a   1.000
_cell.length_b   1.000
_cell.length_c   1.000
_cell.angle_alpha   90.00
_cell.angle_beta   90.00
_cell.angle_gamma   90.00
#
_symmetry.space_group_name_H-M   'P 1'
#
loop_
_entity.id
_entity.type
_entity.pdbx_description
1 polymer ?
#
loop_
_entity_poly.entity_id
_entity_poly.type
_entity_poly.pdbx_seq_one_letter_code
_entity_poly.pdbx_strand_id
1 'polypeptide(L)'
;CKEMKIGYIRYERKSFFHNLSKNNIKKEESVENIIFVETYEELQEVFKSIDGNILNTTGSNNALKIENLKGENNRMIHRILPSPKVISKLLDNGISMDNIIAIKGPFGFEINNGIIKEYKIKALITKDSGEEGGMKEKIDSALLNDVKIIVIKRPNMSYGIEFNDIKEMLNFI
;
A
#
# COMPACT_ATOMS: atom_id res chain seq x y z
N CYS A 1 -11.66 10.27 22.37
CA CYS A 1 -10.76 10.84 23.41
C CYS A 1 -11.28 12.18 23.93
N LYS A 2 -11.68 13.12 23.05
CA LYS A 2 -12.22 14.43 23.51
C LYS A 2 -13.43 14.29 24.43
N GLU A 3 -14.41 13.46 24.07
CA GLU A 3 -15.62 13.19 24.88
C GLU A 3 -15.29 12.52 26.22
N MET A 4 -14.25 11.70 26.26
CA MET A 4 -13.82 10.97 27.46
C MET A 4 -12.79 11.75 28.29
N LYS A 5 -12.39 12.95 27.88
CA LYS A 5 -11.33 13.77 28.49
C LYS A 5 -9.99 13.03 28.69
N ILE A 6 -9.67 12.13 27.77
CA ILE A 6 -8.42 11.36 27.78
C ILE A 6 -7.40 12.06 26.89
N GLY A 7 -6.18 12.25 27.41
CA GLY A 7 -5.05 12.75 26.62
C GLY A 7 -4.75 11.80 25.46
N TYR A 8 -4.42 12.34 24.29
CA TYR A 8 -4.10 11.58 23.10
C TYR A 8 -2.78 12.07 22.53
N ILE A 9 -1.86 11.13 22.34
CA ILE A 9 -0.55 11.34 21.74
C ILE A 9 -0.45 10.40 20.56
N ARG A 10 0.03 10.89 19.42
CA ARG A 10 0.24 10.09 18.23
C ARG A 10 1.73 10.00 17.89
N TYR A 11 2.22 8.77 17.69
CA TYR A 11 3.48 8.54 16.99
C TYR A 11 3.18 8.34 15.50
N GLU A 12 3.71 9.24 14.67
CA GLU A 12 3.56 9.17 13.21
C GLU A 12 4.88 8.67 12.59
N ARG A 13 4.82 7.55 11.89
CA ARG A 13 5.99 7.04 11.16
C ARG A 13 6.37 7.98 10.03
N LYS A 14 7.65 8.22 9.83
CA LYS A 14 8.13 9.02 8.69
C LYS A 14 7.67 8.38 7.38
N SER A 15 7.22 9.22 6.45
CA SER A 15 6.87 8.77 5.11
C SER A 15 8.12 8.23 4.41
N PHE A 16 8.00 7.07 3.77
CA PHE A 16 9.07 6.53 2.94
C PHE A 16 9.41 7.49 1.79
N PHE A 17 8.41 8.10 1.18
CA PHE A 17 8.57 8.99 0.02
C PHE A 17 9.13 10.36 0.37
N HIS A 18 9.04 10.82 1.63
CA HIS A 18 9.67 12.06 2.07
C HIS A 18 11.20 11.98 1.95
N ASN A 19 11.78 10.80 2.15
CA ASN A 19 13.21 10.55 2.05
C ASN A 19 13.67 10.32 0.61
N LEU A 20 12.81 9.85 -0.28
CA LEU A 20 13.13 9.64 -1.70
C LEU A 20 13.43 10.96 -2.41
N SER A 21 12.76 12.04 -2.04
CA SER A 21 13.05 13.38 -2.58
C SER A 21 14.38 13.97 -2.11
N LYS A 22 14.96 13.45 -1.01
CA LYS A 22 16.24 13.92 -0.43
C LYS A 22 17.44 13.04 -0.78
N ASN A 23 17.25 11.76 -1.03
CA ASN A 23 18.31 10.80 -1.31
C ASN A 23 18.28 10.40 -2.80
N ASN A 24 19.14 11.01 -3.60
CA ASN A 24 19.58 10.66 -4.95
C ASN A 24 19.28 9.22 -5.45
N ILE A 25 18.03 8.81 -5.53
CA ILE A 25 17.64 7.75 -6.46
C ILE A 25 17.76 8.40 -7.84
N LYS A 26 18.47 7.75 -8.77
CA LYS A 26 18.70 8.23 -10.14
C LYS A 26 17.38 8.77 -10.69
N LYS A 27 17.33 10.09 -10.83
CA LYS A 27 16.16 10.96 -10.64
C LYS A 27 15.15 10.94 -11.78
N GLU A 28 15.39 10.26 -12.90
CA GLU A 28 14.58 10.50 -14.11
C GLU A 28 13.68 9.32 -14.48
N GLU A 29 14.13 8.08 -14.36
CA GLU A 29 13.32 6.91 -14.78
C GLU A 29 12.42 6.33 -13.68
N SER A 30 12.75 6.51 -12.40
CA SER A 30 11.99 5.91 -11.29
C SER A 30 10.75 6.70 -10.86
N VAL A 31 10.66 7.99 -11.20
CA VAL A 31 9.53 8.85 -10.80
C VAL A 31 8.34 8.67 -11.74
N GLU A 32 8.57 8.36 -13.02
CA GLU A 32 7.51 8.16 -14.01
C GLU A 32 6.61 6.96 -13.69
N ASN A 33 7.14 5.96 -13.00
CA ASN A 33 6.40 4.75 -12.63
C ASN A 33 5.66 4.87 -11.29
N ILE A 34 5.74 6.01 -10.57
CA ILE A 34 5.07 6.20 -9.28
C ILE A 34 3.93 7.21 -9.40
N ILE A 35 2.72 6.73 -9.15
CA ILE A 35 1.49 7.52 -9.17
C ILE A 35 1.01 7.69 -7.74
N PHE A 36 0.80 8.93 -7.30
CA PHE A 36 0.23 9.23 -5.99
C PHE A 36 -1.25 9.56 -6.13
N VAL A 37 -2.07 8.97 -5.26
CA VAL A 37 -3.50 9.25 -5.13
C VAL A 37 -3.83 9.65 -3.70
N GLU A 38 -4.73 10.61 -3.53
CA GLU A 38 -5.19 11.09 -2.22
C GLU A 38 -6.31 10.20 -1.68
N THR A 39 -7.16 9.69 -2.56
CA THR A 39 -8.35 8.92 -2.23
C THR A 39 -8.38 7.59 -2.98
N TYR A 40 -9.23 6.67 -2.51
CA TYR A 40 -9.45 5.40 -3.21
C TYR A 40 -10.23 5.60 -4.50
N GLU A 41 -11.08 6.62 -4.57
CA GLU A 41 -11.92 6.94 -5.72
C GLU A 41 -11.08 7.31 -6.94
N GLU A 42 -9.95 7.99 -6.73
CA GLU A 42 -8.99 8.32 -7.80
C GLU A 42 -8.38 7.08 -8.47
N LEU A 43 -8.36 5.93 -7.78
CA LEU A 43 -7.88 4.67 -8.37
C LEU A 43 -8.63 4.27 -9.63
N GLN A 44 -9.92 4.61 -9.73
CA GLN A 44 -10.74 4.25 -10.89
C GLN A 44 -10.18 4.85 -12.18
N GLU A 45 -9.75 6.11 -12.14
CA GLU A 45 -9.14 6.77 -13.31
C GLU A 45 -7.76 6.17 -13.62
N VAL A 46 -6.97 5.90 -12.58
CA VAL A 46 -5.65 5.28 -12.77
C VAL A 46 -5.78 3.89 -13.41
N PHE A 47 -6.75 3.09 -12.98
CA PHE A 47 -6.96 1.73 -13.49
C PHE A 47 -7.32 1.70 -14.98
N LYS A 48 -7.97 2.73 -15.53
CA LYS A 48 -8.26 2.84 -16.97
C LYS A 48 -6.98 2.87 -17.82
N SER A 49 -5.88 3.34 -17.25
CA SER A 49 -4.58 3.42 -17.93
C SER A 49 -3.74 2.14 -17.80
N ILE A 50 -4.25 1.12 -17.09
CA ILE A 50 -3.55 -0.13 -16.82
C ILE A 50 -4.29 -1.27 -17.50
N ASP A 51 -3.57 -2.02 -18.34
CA ASP A 51 -4.06 -3.26 -18.93
C ASP A 51 -3.34 -4.44 -18.29
N GLY A 52 -4.10 -5.27 -17.55
CA GLY A 52 -3.59 -6.48 -16.91
C GLY A 52 -3.74 -6.55 -15.39
N ASN A 53 -2.86 -7.33 -14.77
CA ASN A 53 -2.98 -7.71 -13.37
C ASN A 53 -2.45 -6.63 -12.42
N ILE A 54 -3.23 -6.33 -11.38
CA ILE A 54 -2.93 -5.33 -10.36
C ILE A 54 -2.81 -6.01 -8.99
N LEU A 55 -1.69 -5.81 -8.31
CA LEU A 55 -1.45 -6.34 -6.97
C LEU A 55 -1.86 -5.32 -5.90
N ASN A 56 -2.91 -5.60 -5.17
CA ASN A 56 -3.32 -4.82 -4.00
C ASN A 56 -2.58 -5.27 -2.74
N THR A 57 -1.76 -4.39 -2.18
CA THR A 57 -1.03 -4.62 -0.91
C THR A 57 -1.48 -3.72 0.23
N THR A 58 -2.66 -3.08 0.11
CA THR A 58 -3.20 -2.16 1.13
C THR A 58 -3.86 -2.86 2.31
N GLY A 59 -3.98 -4.19 2.24
CA GLY A 59 -4.60 -5.04 3.24
C GLY A 59 -6.08 -5.30 3.00
N SER A 60 -6.66 -6.18 3.84
CA SER A 60 -8.00 -6.73 3.67
C SER A 60 -9.14 -5.73 3.82
N ASN A 61 -8.95 -4.68 4.64
CA ASN A 61 -10.02 -3.72 4.94
C ASN A 61 -10.47 -2.93 3.70
N ASN A 62 -9.59 -2.78 2.71
CA ASN A 62 -9.88 -2.02 1.50
C ASN A 62 -10.03 -2.92 0.25
N ALA A 63 -9.88 -4.24 0.40
CA ALA A 63 -9.87 -5.16 -0.72
C ALA A 63 -11.16 -5.07 -1.54
N LEU A 64 -12.33 -5.14 -0.90
CA LEU A 64 -13.63 -5.03 -1.58
C LEU A 64 -13.84 -3.66 -2.25
N LYS A 65 -13.43 -2.58 -1.57
CA LYS A 65 -13.52 -1.24 -2.15
C LYS A 65 -12.69 -1.14 -3.43
N ILE A 66 -11.46 -1.63 -3.40
CA ILE A 66 -10.54 -1.62 -4.55
C ILE A 66 -11.04 -2.55 -5.66
N GLU A 67 -11.55 -3.74 -5.31
CA GLU A 67 -12.14 -4.67 -6.28
C GLU A 67 -13.26 -4.02 -7.10
N ASN A 68 -14.13 -3.25 -6.44
CA ASN A 68 -15.27 -2.58 -7.08
C ASN A 68 -14.86 -1.39 -7.97
N LEU A 69 -13.62 -0.92 -7.87
CA LEU A 69 -13.09 0.20 -8.67
C LEU A 69 -12.32 -0.28 -9.91
N LYS A 70 -12.06 -1.59 -10.03
CA LYS A 70 -11.29 -2.13 -11.16
C LYS A 70 -12.05 -1.95 -12.48
N GLY A 71 -11.29 -1.74 -13.56
CA GLY A 71 -11.81 -1.74 -14.92
C GLY A 71 -12.00 -3.17 -15.45
N GLU A 72 -12.66 -3.29 -16.60
CA GLU A 72 -12.93 -4.58 -17.26
C GLU A 72 -11.65 -5.33 -17.66
N ASN A 73 -10.59 -4.60 -18.01
CA ASN A 73 -9.30 -5.18 -18.40
C ASN A 73 -8.38 -5.49 -17.21
N ASN A 74 -8.85 -5.28 -15.97
CA ASN A 74 -8.04 -5.46 -14.78
C ASN A 74 -8.41 -6.77 -14.06
N ARG A 75 -7.38 -7.57 -13.77
CA ARG A 75 -7.48 -8.62 -12.76
C ARG A 75 -6.83 -8.13 -11.48
N MET A 76 -7.62 -8.04 -10.40
CA MET A 76 -7.13 -7.60 -9.09
C MET A 76 -6.69 -8.79 -8.27
N ILE A 77 -5.44 -8.76 -7.77
CA ILE A 77 -4.88 -9.77 -6.88
C ILE A 77 -4.70 -9.15 -5.51
N HIS A 78 -5.31 -9.73 -4.49
CA HIS A 78 -5.31 -9.17 -3.13
C HIS A 78 -4.33 -9.91 -2.23
N ARG A 79 -3.29 -9.23 -1.77
CA ARG A 79 -2.40 -9.74 -0.72
C ARG A 79 -2.92 -9.32 0.64
N ILE A 80 -3.31 -10.31 1.43
CA ILE A 80 -3.98 -10.14 2.72
C ILE A 80 -3.32 -10.98 3.81
N LEU A 81 -3.63 -10.69 5.08
CA LEU A 81 -3.26 -11.57 6.18
C LEU A 81 -4.04 -12.89 6.09
N PRO A 82 -3.42 -14.03 6.47
CA PRO A 82 -4.05 -15.36 6.48
C PRO A 82 -5.08 -15.47 7.62
N SER A 83 -6.29 -14.98 7.38
CA SER A 83 -7.42 -15.04 8.31
C SER A 83 -8.62 -15.72 7.65
N PRO A 84 -9.11 -16.84 8.17
CA PRO A 84 -10.28 -17.53 7.62
C PRO A 84 -11.49 -16.59 7.46
N LYS A 85 -11.76 -15.77 8.48
CA LYS A 85 -12.86 -14.79 8.46
C LYS A 85 -12.72 -13.77 7.31
N VAL A 86 -11.50 -13.32 7.05
CA VAL A 86 -11.23 -12.36 5.97
C VAL A 86 -11.39 -13.05 4.61
N ILE A 87 -10.82 -14.24 4.46
CA ILE A 87 -10.90 -15.01 3.21
C ILE A 87 -12.38 -15.31 2.89
N SER A 88 -13.16 -15.87 3.83
CA SER A 88 -14.59 -16.11 3.63
C SER A 88 -15.32 -14.84 3.20
N LYS A 89 -15.08 -13.71 3.88
CA LYS A 89 -15.71 -12.44 3.51
C LYS A 89 -15.41 -12.02 2.05
N LEU A 90 -14.19 -12.25 1.58
CA LEU A 90 -13.83 -11.89 0.20
C LEU A 90 -14.51 -12.82 -0.80
N LEU A 91 -14.53 -14.13 -0.53
CA LEU A 91 -15.20 -15.14 -1.35
C LEU A 91 -16.72 -14.90 -1.43
N ASP A 92 -17.37 -14.62 -0.31
CA ASP A 92 -18.81 -14.32 -0.22
C ASP A 92 -19.20 -13.06 -1.03
N ASN A 93 -18.21 -12.17 -1.30
CA ASN A 93 -18.40 -11.00 -2.13
C ASN A 93 -17.86 -11.19 -3.58
N GLY A 94 -17.66 -12.44 -4.01
CA GLY A 94 -17.38 -12.77 -5.41
C GLY A 94 -15.90 -12.67 -5.82
N ILE A 95 -14.97 -12.42 -4.89
CA ILE A 95 -13.54 -12.47 -5.20
C ILE A 95 -13.11 -13.94 -5.30
N SER A 96 -12.55 -14.34 -6.45
CA SER A 96 -12.04 -15.70 -6.64
C SER A 96 -10.87 -16.01 -5.69
N MET A 97 -10.77 -17.27 -5.24
CA MET A 97 -9.63 -17.76 -4.47
C MET A 97 -8.31 -17.54 -5.20
N ASP A 98 -8.29 -17.68 -6.53
CA ASP A 98 -7.12 -17.48 -7.38
C ASP A 98 -6.61 -16.02 -7.37
N ASN A 99 -7.41 -15.11 -6.84
CA ASN A 99 -7.08 -13.70 -6.71
C ASN A 99 -6.67 -13.31 -5.27
N ILE A 100 -6.50 -14.31 -4.38
CA ILE A 100 -6.16 -14.09 -2.97
C ILE A 100 -4.79 -14.69 -2.67
N ILE A 101 -3.86 -13.84 -2.22
CA ILE A 101 -2.58 -14.26 -1.64
C ILE A 101 -2.65 -14.03 -0.13
N ALA A 102 -2.92 -15.09 0.62
CA ALA A 102 -3.06 -15.03 2.08
C ALA A 102 -1.71 -15.34 2.76
N ILE A 103 -0.95 -14.29 3.08
CA ILE A 103 0.41 -14.42 3.62
C ILE A 103 0.74 -13.27 4.59
N LYS A 104 1.52 -13.58 5.66
CA LYS A 104 1.92 -12.60 6.68
C LYS A 104 3.29 -11.99 6.36
N GLY A 105 3.34 -10.66 6.16
CA GLY A 105 4.57 -9.89 5.99
C GLY A 105 5.22 -9.44 7.31
N PRO A 106 6.25 -8.60 7.25
CA PRO A 106 6.82 -7.99 6.03
C PRO A 106 7.59 -8.98 5.16
N PHE A 107 7.80 -8.63 3.87
CA PHE A 107 8.47 -9.49 2.90
C PHE A 107 9.74 -8.84 2.39
N GLY A 108 10.77 -9.63 2.18
CA GLY A 108 11.97 -9.25 1.46
C GLY A 108 11.72 -9.06 -0.04
N PHE A 109 12.77 -8.58 -0.72
CA PHE A 109 12.76 -8.34 -2.16
C PHE A 109 12.35 -9.58 -2.97
N GLU A 110 12.92 -10.76 -2.67
CA GLU A 110 12.71 -11.98 -3.45
C GLU A 110 11.25 -12.44 -3.50
N ILE A 111 10.54 -12.35 -2.37
CA ILE A 111 9.11 -12.72 -2.32
C ILE A 111 8.27 -11.72 -3.12
N ASN A 112 8.54 -10.42 -2.99
CA ASN A 112 7.82 -9.41 -3.77
C ASN A 112 8.08 -9.60 -5.26
N ASN A 113 9.35 -9.80 -5.66
CA ASN A 113 9.75 -10.05 -7.05
C ASN A 113 9.13 -11.33 -7.61
N GLY A 114 9.11 -12.41 -6.84
CA GLY A 114 8.47 -13.67 -7.21
C GLY A 114 6.97 -13.52 -7.48
N ILE A 115 6.25 -12.84 -6.58
CA ILE A 115 4.81 -12.56 -6.77
C ILE A 115 4.58 -11.71 -8.02
N ILE A 116 5.38 -10.68 -8.25
CA ILE A 116 5.25 -9.81 -9.42
C ILE A 116 5.39 -10.61 -10.71
N LYS A 117 6.39 -11.48 -10.80
CA LYS A 117 6.66 -12.30 -11.99
C LYS A 117 5.60 -13.39 -12.19
N GLU A 118 5.29 -14.15 -11.14
CA GLU A 118 4.34 -15.27 -11.21
C GLU A 118 2.94 -14.80 -11.61
N TYR A 119 2.47 -13.72 -11.01
CA TYR A 119 1.16 -13.16 -11.31
C TYR A 119 1.18 -12.15 -12.47
N LYS A 120 2.31 -11.95 -13.16
CA LYS A 120 2.46 -11.00 -14.28
C LYS A 120 1.90 -9.62 -13.95
N ILE A 121 2.26 -9.09 -12.78
CA ILE A 121 1.74 -7.82 -12.26
C ILE A 121 2.18 -6.66 -13.15
N LYS A 122 1.24 -5.78 -13.50
CA LYS A 122 1.45 -4.53 -14.26
C LYS A 122 1.40 -3.30 -13.39
N ALA A 123 0.67 -3.36 -12.29
CA ALA A 123 0.66 -2.30 -11.29
C ALA A 123 0.56 -2.85 -9.86
N LEU A 124 1.12 -2.13 -8.91
CA LEU A 124 1.11 -2.45 -7.50
C LEU A 124 0.50 -1.28 -6.71
N ILE A 125 -0.54 -1.56 -5.92
CA ILE A 125 -1.16 -0.57 -5.04
C ILE A 125 -0.61 -0.75 -3.63
N THR A 126 -0.16 0.33 -3.03
CA THR A 126 0.32 0.34 -1.65
C THR A 126 -0.13 1.59 -0.91
N LYS A 127 -0.01 1.57 0.42
CA LYS A 127 -0.13 2.75 1.28
C LYS A 127 1.25 3.24 1.66
N ASP A 128 1.41 4.52 1.91
CA ASP A 128 2.61 5.05 2.52
C ASP A 128 2.70 4.61 3.99
N SER A 129 3.24 3.41 4.24
CA SER A 129 3.33 2.79 5.57
C SER A 129 4.66 3.01 6.28
N GLY A 130 5.57 3.77 5.66
CA GLY A 130 6.95 3.94 6.14
C GLY A 130 7.85 2.74 5.85
N GLU A 131 9.13 2.86 6.21
CA GLU A 131 10.17 1.84 5.93
C GLU A 131 9.90 0.51 6.63
N GLU A 132 9.44 0.55 7.89
CA GLU A 132 9.13 -0.64 8.70
C GLU A 132 8.08 -1.58 8.08
N GLY A 133 7.29 -1.10 7.12
CA GLY A 133 6.28 -1.88 6.40
C GLY A 133 6.81 -2.68 5.21
N GLY A 134 8.15 -2.79 5.03
CA GLY A 134 8.75 -3.44 3.85
C GLY A 134 8.45 -2.67 2.56
N MET A 135 8.42 -1.33 2.66
CA MET A 135 8.10 -0.46 1.53
C MET A 135 9.24 -0.46 0.50
N LYS A 136 10.48 -0.38 0.98
CA LYS A 136 11.66 -0.36 0.12
C LYS A 136 11.72 -1.59 -0.79
N GLU A 137 11.67 -2.79 -0.20
CA GLU A 137 11.76 -4.06 -0.92
C GLU A 137 10.62 -4.24 -1.94
N LYS A 138 9.46 -3.71 -1.60
CA LYS A 138 8.27 -3.71 -2.48
C LYS A 138 8.46 -2.79 -3.68
N ILE A 139 8.96 -1.58 -3.46
CA ILE A 139 9.22 -0.60 -4.51
C ILE A 139 10.37 -1.07 -5.40
N ASP A 140 11.48 -1.49 -4.82
CA ASP A 140 12.65 -1.98 -5.56
C ASP A 140 12.26 -3.15 -6.49
N SER A 141 11.43 -4.08 -5.99
CA SER A 141 10.96 -5.21 -6.81
C SER A 141 10.01 -4.78 -7.93
N ALA A 142 9.17 -3.78 -7.69
CA ALA A 142 8.27 -3.24 -8.71
C ALA A 142 9.04 -2.50 -9.81
N LEU A 143 9.98 -1.64 -9.44
CA LEU A 143 10.83 -0.89 -10.39
C LEU A 143 11.68 -1.82 -11.25
N LEU A 144 12.27 -2.88 -10.66
CA LEU A 144 13.05 -3.85 -11.42
C LEU A 144 12.24 -4.55 -12.54
N ASN A 145 10.93 -4.68 -12.36
CA ASN A 145 10.05 -5.35 -13.32
C ASN A 145 9.18 -4.38 -14.15
N ASP A 146 9.52 -3.09 -14.15
CA ASP A 146 8.77 -2.05 -14.86
C ASP A 146 7.26 -2.03 -14.49
N VAL A 147 6.96 -2.23 -13.20
CA VAL A 147 5.62 -2.24 -12.65
C VAL A 147 5.25 -0.85 -12.16
N LYS A 148 4.11 -0.32 -12.57
CA LYS A 148 3.57 0.95 -12.06
C LYS A 148 3.26 0.83 -10.56
N ILE A 149 3.65 1.83 -9.79
CA ILE A 149 3.45 1.87 -8.34
C ILE A 149 2.42 2.93 -8.02
N ILE A 150 1.29 2.52 -7.46
CA ILE A 150 0.21 3.41 -7.05
C ILE A 150 0.25 3.55 -5.55
N VAL A 151 0.52 4.74 -5.06
CA VAL A 151 0.67 5.04 -3.64
C VAL A 151 -0.53 5.83 -3.15
N ILE A 152 -1.30 5.23 -2.25
CA ILE A 152 -2.36 5.94 -1.54
C ILE A 152 -1.71 6.74 -0.42
N LYS A 153 -1.79 8.05 -0.51
CA LYS A 153 -1.23 8.96 0.49
C LYS A 153 -1.95 8.83 1.83
N ARG A 154 -1.27 9.25 2.87
CA ARG A 154 -1.89 9.35 4.19
C ARG A 154 -2.89 10.52 4.19
N PRO A 155 -4.06 10.37 4.80
CA PRO A 155 -4.97 11.50 5.01
C PRO A 155 -4.25 12.62 5.76
N ASN A 156 -4.36 13.84 5.27
CA ASN A 156 -3.85 15.02 5.98
C ASN A 156 -4.80 15.37 7.14
N MET A 157 -4.55 14.79 8.30
CA MET A 157 -5.36 14.98 9.50
C MET A 157 -4.48 15.50 10.63
N SER A 158 -4.88 16.58 11.27
CA SER A 158 -4.23 17.07 12.48
C SER A 158 -4.77 16.32 13.71
N TYR A 159 -3.89 15.71 14.47
CA TYR A 159 -4.23 14.91 15.65
C TYR A 159 -3.86 15.58 16.98
N GLY A 160 -3.47 16.84 16.98
CA GLY A 160 -3.03 17.55 18.18
C GLY A 160 -1.54 17.29 18.46
N ILE A 161 -1.22 16.48 19.47
CA ILE A 161 0.19 16.21 19.82
C ILE A 161 0.71 15.03 19.01
N GLU A 162 1.65 15.30 18.11
CA GLU A 162 2.25 14.31 17.22
C GLU A 162 3.78 14.30 17.34
N PHE A 163 4.36 13.11 17.29
CA PHE A 163 5.80 12.88 17.29
C PHE A 163 6.22 12.01 16.13
N ASN A 164 7.35 12.34 15.52
CA ASN A 164 8.01 11.55 14.49
C ASN A 164 9.27 10.82 15.01
N ASP A 165 9.63 11.07 16.25
CA ASP A 165 10.74 10.45 16.95
C ASP A 165 10.24 9.83 18.27
N ILE A 166 10.58 8.54 18.48
CA ILE A 166 10.16 7.79 19.67
C ILE A 166 10.78 8.38 20.94
N LYS A 167 12.04 8.86 20.87
CA LYS A 167 12.72 9.41 22.05
C LYS A 167 12.07 10.73 22.48
N GLU A 168 11.75 11.59 21.52
CA GLU A 168 11.00 12.82 21.79
C GLU A 168 9.64 12.52 22.41
N MET A 169 8.91 11.53 21.89
CA MET A 169 7.62 11.10 22.43
C MET A 169 7.77 10.57 23.88
N LEU A 170 8.76 9.74 24.14
CA LEU A 170 9.01 9.17 25.48
C LEU A 170 9.46 10.23 26.50
N ASN A 171 10.18 11.26 26.07
CA ASN A 171 10.56 12.38 26.94
C ASN A 171 9.39 13.32 27.27
N PHE A 172 8.30 13.26 26.49
CA PHE A 172 7.11 14.06 26.69
C PHE A 172 6.12 13.41 27.67
N ILE A 173 6.12 12.08 27.84
CA ILE A 173 5.24 11.32 28.72
C ILE A 173 5.81 11.28 30.14
#